data_d8b718668418045245bdc9cfb1f79e28
#
_entry.id   d8b718668418045245bdc9cfb1f79e28
#
_cell.length_a   1.000
_cell.length_b   1.000
_cell.length_c   1.000
_cell.angle_alpha   90.00
_cell.angle_beta   90.00
_cell.angle_gamma   90.00
#
_symmetry.space_group_name_H-M   'P 1'
#
loop_
_entity.id
_entity.type
_entity.pdbx_description
1 polymer ?
#
loop_
_entity_poly.entity_id
_entity_poly.type
_entity_poly.pdbx_seq_one_letter_code
_entity_poly.pdbx_strand_id
1 'polypeptide(L)'
;MEINYKQIIFAREYRGYSQTELASKIVGLSQSNLSKYEKGIGPLSTDVLNRIIDFLGFPTDFYEKKISNIAENAHYRRKKGMTKNERSQIDLSNKLLGYIVDQMGESVEFPDMSFRMIDLEDGYTPETVAQYTRKYLGLKDEPVRNIFSLLERNGIIIIELDYDVDPVSYTH
;
A
#
# COMPACT_ATOMS: atom_id res chain seq x y z
N MET A 1 24.57 0.91 9.12
CA MET A 1 23.18 1.13 8.65
C MET A 1 23.24 1.50 7.18
N GLU A 2 22.75 0.65 6.31
CA GLU A 2 22.68 0.90 4.87
C GLU A 2 21.28 1.41 4.53
N ILE A 3 21.17 2.71 4.32
CA ILE A 3 19.87 3.34 4.05
C ILE A 3 19.49 3.15 2.59
N ASN A 4 18.34 2.56 2.36
CA ASN A 4 17.75 2.42 1.04
C ASN A 4 17.16 3.76 0.57
N TYR A 5 17.79 4.39 -0.42
CA TYR A 5 17.33 5.69 -0.94
C TYR A 5 15.87 5.67 -1.45
N LYS A 6 15.38 4.51 -1.91
CA LYS A 6 13.97 4.36 -2.34
C LYS A 6 12.98 4.55 -1.18
N GLN A 7 13.40 4.20 0.04
CA GLN A 7 12.59 4.43 1.24
C GLN A 7 12.54 5.91 1.64
N ILE A 8 13.63 6.65 1.39
CA ILE A 8 13.63 8.11 1.55
C ILE A 8 12.66 8.76 0.56
N ILE A 9 12.68 8.35 -0.71
CA ILE A 9 11.72 8.82 -1.73
C ILE A 9 10.29 8.55 -1.25
N PHE A 10 10.02 7.30 -0.88
CA PHE A 10 8.69 6.88 -0.42
C PHE A 10 8.22 7.71 0.78
N ALA A 11 9.04 7.84 1.82
CA ALA A 11 8.70 8.57 3.04
C ALA A 11 8.43 10.06 2.74
N ARG A 12 9.25 10.68 1.88
CA ARG A 12 9.07 12.07 1.44
C ARG A 12 7.73 12.25 0.72
N GLU A 13 7.45 11.39 -0.25
CA GLU A 13 6.22 11.47 -1.05
C GLU A 13 4.98 11.15 -0.23
N TYR A 14 5.07 10.17 0.67
CA TYR A 14 3.99 9.84 1.61
C TYR A 14 3.63 11.03 2.51
N ARG A 15 4.63 11.80 2.96
CA ARG A 15 4.43 13.04 3.72
C ARG A 15 4.02 14.23 2.84
N GLY A 16 3.90 14.05 1.53
CA GLY A 16 3.46 15.08 0.57
C GLY A 16 4.53 16.10 0.20
N TYR A 17 5.81 15.87 0.55
CA TYR A 17 6.88 16.82 0.24
C TYR A 17 7.47 16.61 -1.16
N SER A 18 7.61 17.69 -1.93
CA SER A 18 8.51 17.74 -3.07
C SER A 18 9.99 17.74 -2.59
N GLN A 19 10.92 17.46 -3.49
CA GLN A 19 12.36 17.55 -3.18
C GLN A 19 12.76 18.95 -2.68
N THR A 20 12.20 19.99 -3.27
CA THR A 20 12.48 21.39 -2.92
C THR A 20 11.96 21.71 -1.51
N GLU A 21 10.74 21.30 -1.20
CA GLU A 21 10.13 21.52 0.10
C GLU A 21 10.89 20.78 1.21
N LEU A 22 11.21 19.49 1.01
CA LEU A 22 12.00 18.74 1.99
C LEU A 22 13.38 19.38 2.18
N ALA A 23 14.08 19.75 1.09
CA ALA A 23 15.38 20.40 1.19
C ALA A 23 15.34 21.71 1.97
N SER A 24 14.25 22.49 1.86
CA SER A 24 14.07 23.73 2.62
C SER A 24 13.87 23.52 4.13
N LYS A 25 13.46 22.32 4.55
CA LYS A 25 13.23 21.97 5.97
C LYS A 25 14.45 21.37 6.65
N ILE A 26 15.43 20.87 5.90
CA ILE A 26 16.58 20.14 6.44
C ILE A 26 17.85 20.99 6.31
N VAL A 27 18.45 21.33 7.43
CA VAL A 27 19.71 22.09 7.47
C VAL A 27 20.83 21.27 6.80
N GLY A 28 21.53 21.90 5.86
CA GLY A 28 22.64 21.29 5.12
C GLY A 28 22.22 20.45 3.92
N LEU A 29 20.93 20.40 3.59
CA LEU A 29 20.40 19.70 2.41
C LEU A 29 20.03 20.70 1.32
N SER A 30 20.58 20.51 0.10
CA SER A 30 20.11 21.19 -1.10
C SER A 30 19.22 20.28 -1.94
N GLN A 31 18.28 20.87 -2.69
CA GLN A 31 17.43 20.10 -3.62
C GLN A 31 18.30 19.30 -4.62
N SER A 32 19.40 19.86 -5.12
CA SER A 32 20.30 19.19 -6.04
C SER A 32 20.95 17.94 -5.43
N ASN A 33 21.39 18.03 -4.16
CA ASN A 33 22.00 16.89 -3.45
C ASN A 33 20.96 15.81 -3.15
N LEU A 34 19.74 16.20 -2.75
CA LEU A 34 18.64 15.27 -2.54
C LEU A 34 18.28 14.55 -3.85
N SER A 35 18.18 15.28 -4.96
CA SER A 35 17.88 14.70 -6.27
C SER A 35 18.95 13.70 -6.73
N LYS A 36 20.24 13.97 -6.49
CA LYS A 36 21.33 13.03 -6.79
C LYS A 36 21.24 11.77 -5.92
N TYR A 37 20.95 11.94 -4.63
CA TYR A 37 20.80 10.84 -3.71
C TYR A 37 19.61 9.93 -4.08
N GLU A 38 18.45 10.52 -4.38
CA GLU A 38 17.25 9.78 -4.80
C GLU A 38 17.42 9.05 -6.14
N LYS A 39 18.37 9.48 -6.97
CA LYS A 39 18.76 8.78 -8.22
C LYS A 39 19.84 7.70 -8.00
N GLY A 40 20.32 7.56 -6.78
CA GLY A 40 21.43 6.64 -6.49
C GLY A 40 22.80 7.09 -7.05
N ILE A 41 22.93 8.39 -7.43
CA ILE A 41 24.14 8.91 -8.10
C ILE A 41 25.20 9.44 -7.11
N GLY A 42 24.77 9.81 -5.89
CA GLY A 42 25.69 10.40 -4.91
C GLY A 42 25.23 10.21 -3.48
N PRO A 43 26.18 10.13 -2.52
CA PRO A 43 25.82 9.98 -1.11
C PRO A 43 25.39 11.32 -0.50
N LEU A 44 24.61 11.22 0.59
CA LEU A 44 24.44 12.30 1.57
C LEU A 44 25.29 11.96 2.81
N SER A 45 25.71 12.98 3.56
CA SER A 45 26.38 12.73 4.83
C SER A 45 25.42 12.07 5.82
N THR A 46 25.96 11.24 6.72
CA THR A 46 25.17 10.56 7.76
C THR A 46 24.34 11.54 8.59
N ASP A 47 24.90 12.70 8.88
CA ASP A 47 24.24 13.78 9.62
C ASP A 47 22.99 14.30 8.91
N VAL A 48 23.07 14.52 7.59
CA VAL A 48 21.94 14.98 6.79
C VAL A 48 20.90 13.89 6.66
N LEU A 49 21.32 12.63 6.47
CA LEU A 49 20.42 11.47 6.42
C LEU A 49 19.64 11.28 7.72
N ASN A 50 20.31 11.38 8.87
CA ASN A 50 19.65 11.29 10.17
C ASN A 50 18.59 12.41 10.34
N ARG A 51 18.91 13.63 9.94
CA ARG A 51 17.94 14.75 10.01
C ARG A 51 16.73 14.51 9.10
N ILE A 52 16.93 13.91 7.92
CA ILE A 52 15.83 13.53 7.00
C ILE A 52 14.95 12.46 7.67
N ILE A 53 15.56 11.41 8.22
CA ILE A 53 14.86 10.31 8.90
C ILE A 53 14.04 10.82 10.06
N ASP A 54 14.64 11.62 10.93
CA ASP A 54 13.98 12.23 12.10
C ASP A 54 12.81 13.13 11.68
N PHE A 55 13.00 13.93 10.64
CA PHE A 55 11.98 14.83 10.13
C PHE A 55 10.79 14.09 9.52
N LEU A 56 11.05 13.04 8.72
CA LEU A 56 10.00 12.26 8.07
C LEU A 56 9.26 11.34 9.04
N GLY A 57 9.88 10.96 10.19
CA GLY A 57 9.23 10.31 11.31
C GLY A 57 8.76 8.89 11.06
N PHE A 58 9.47 8.13 10.22
CA PHE A 58 9.31 6.69 10.09
C PHE A 58 10.33 5.96 10.99
N PRO A 59 10.03 4.75 11.48
CA PRO A 59 11.00 3.94 12.22
C PRO A 59 12.29 3.72 11.41
N THR A 60 13.43 3.65 12.08
CA THR A 60 14.74 3.50 11.42
C THR A 60 14.79 2.26 10.54
N ASP A 61 14.23 1.14 11.02
CA ASP A 61 14.19 -0.14 10.31
C ASP A 61 13.44 -0.05 8.97
N PHE A 62 12.48 0.86 8.85
CA PHE A 62 11.78 1.15 7.61
C PHE A 62 12.74 1.54 6.48
N TYR A 63 13.79 2.29 6.80
CA TYR A 63 14.74 2.80 5.80
C TYR A 63 15.77 1.75 5.35
N GLU A 64 15.90 0.63 6.04
CA GLU A 64 16.80 -0.47 5.69
C GLU A 64 16.14 -1.53 4.80
N LYS A 65 14.83 -1.67 4.90
CA LYS A 65 14.06 -2.69 4.20
C LYS A 65 13.62 -2.26 2.80
N LYS A 66 13.30 -3.22 1.95
CA LYS A 66 12.61 -2.96 0.68
C LYS A 66 11.12 -3.05 0.91
N ILE A 67 10.37 -2.08 0.37
CA ILE A 67 8.92 -2.26 0.24
C ILE A 67 8.71 -3.26 -0.91
N SER A 68 8.02 -4.37 -0.62
CA SER A 68 7.60 -5.28 -1.67
C SER A 68 6.56 -4.60 -2.56
N ASN A 69 6.60 -4.87 -3.87
CA ASN A 69 5.67 -4.27 -4.84
C ASN A 69 4.30 -4.99 -4.85
N ILE A 70 3.73 -5.26 -3.68
CA ILE A 70 2.43 -5.96 -3.56
C ILE A 70 1.29 -5.23 -4.29
N ALA A 71 1.45 -3.95 -4.60
CA ALA A 71 0.42 -3.14 -5.24
C ALA A 71 0.44 -3.15 -6.78
N GLU A 72 1.20 -4.02 -7.45
CA GLU A 72 1.28 -4.04 -8.92
C GLU A 72 -0.06 -4.35 -9.60
N ASN A 73 -0.98 -5.03 -8.92
CA ASN A 73 -2.32 -5.38 -9.41
C ASN A 73 -3.44 -4.67 -8.65
N ALA A 74 -3.18 -3.48 -8.11
CA ALA A 74 -4.19 -2.77 -7.34
C ALA A 74 -5.35 -2.29 -8.22
N HIS A 75 -6.55 -2.78 -7.93
CA HIS A 75 -7.79 -2.35 -8.57
C HIS A 75 -8.50 -1.33 -7.68
N TYR A 76 -8.61 -0.10 -8.16
CA TYR A 76 -9.31 0.97 -7.43
C TYR A 76 -10.68 1.23 -8.04
N ARG A 77 -11.70 1.31 -7.20
CA ARG A 77 -12.95 1.96 -7.60
C ARG A 77 -12.70 3.47 -7.72
N ARG A 78 -12.74 4.00 -8.93
CA ARG A 78 -12.52 5.42 -9.20
C ARG A 78 -13.70 6.25 -8.72
N LYS A 79 -13.43 7.24 -7.85
CA LYS A 79 -14.27 8.43 -7.76
C LYS A 79 -14.02 9.28 -9.02
N LYS A 80 -15.09 9.62 -9.74
CA LYS A 80 -15.02 10.54 -10.89
C LYS A 80 -14.58 11.90 -10.36
N GLY A 81 -13.40 12.41 -10.76
CA GLY A 81 -12.90 13.71 -10.32
C GLY A 81 -11.71 13.68 -9.34
N MET A 82 -11.16 12.49 -9.01
CA MET A 82 -9.97 12.38 -8.17
C MET A 82 -8.76 13.05 -8.83
N THR A 83 -8.07 13.91 -8.10
CA THR A 83 -6.85 14.56 -8.55
C THR A 83 -5.68 13.58 -8.64
N LYS A 84 -4.62 13.96 -9.37
CA LYS A 84 -3.40 13.16 -9.47
C LYS A 84 -2.72 12.98 -8.09
N ASN A 85 -2.76 14.01 -7.26
CA ASN A 85 -2.18 13.96 -5.90
C ASN A 85 -2.93 13.02 -4.99
N GLU A 86 -4.27 13.08 -4.94
CA GLU A 86 -5.09 12.15 -4.15
C GLU A 86 -4.84 10.70 -4.55
N ARG A 87 -4.77 10.44 -5.87
CA ARG A 87 -4.43 9.11 -6.37
C ARG A 87 -3.06 8.65 -5.89
N SER A 88 -2.05 9.51 -6.00
CA SER A 88 -0.68 9.20 -5.56
C SER A 88 -0.65 8.88 -4.05
N GLN A 89 -1.39 9.62 -3.23
CA GLN A 89 -1.49 9.36 -1.79
C GLN A 89 -2.13 8.00 -1.48
N ILE A 90 -3.19 7.64 -2.19
CA ILE A 90 -3.83 6.32 -2.05
C ILE A 90 -2.85 5.20 -2.45
N ASP A 91 -2.15 5.34 -3.59
CA ASP A 91 -1.16 4.37 -4.04
C ASP A 91 -0.03 4.18 -3.01
N LEU A 92 0.46 5.27 -2.41
CA LEU A 92 1.48 5.24 -1.37
C LEU A 92 0.96 4.62 -0.06
N SER A 93 -0.27 4.95 0.33
CA SER A 93 -0.91 4.35 1.51
C SER A 93 -1.07 2.83 1.36
N ASN A 94 -1.50 2.37 0.19
CA ASN A 94 -1.63 0.94 -0.09
C ASN A 94 -0.27 0.21 -0.07
N LYS A 95 0.79 0.85 -0.59
CA LYS A 95 2.16 0.30 -0.49
C LYS A 95 2.63 0.21 0.96
N LEU A 96 2.32 1.22 1.77
CA LEU A 96 2.66 1.20 3.20
C LEU A 96 1.90 0.10 3.93
N LEU A 97 0.62 -0.10 3.62
CA LEU A 97 -0.18 -1.18 4.20
C LEU A 97 0.38 -2.54 3.81
N GLY A 98 0.71 -2.75 2.53
CA GLY A 98 1.39 -3.97 2.09
C GLY A 98 2.66 -4.25 2.88
N TYR A 99 3.50 -3.21 3.08
CA TYR A 99 4.70 -3.32 3.91
C TYR A 99 4.38 -3.72 5.36
N ILE A 100 3.35 -3.12 5.97
CA ILE A 100 2.94 -3.44 7.35
C ILE A 100 2.45 -4.89 7.43
N VAL A 101 1.64 -5.34 6.48
CA VAL A 101 1.15 -6.72 6.42
C VAL A 101 2.31 -7.71 6.28
N ASP A 102 3.28 -7.42 5.42
CA ASP A 102 4.49 -8.26 5.26
C ASP A 102 5.27 -8.35 6.59
N GLN A 103 5.46 -7.22 7.30
CA GLN A 103 6.14 -7.23 8.58
C GLN A 103 5.36 -8.00 9.66
N MET A 104 4.04 -7.90 9.65
CA MET A 104 3.18 -8.70 10.55
C MET A 104 3.30 -10.20 10.23
N GLY A 105 3.39 -10.57 8.95
CA GLY A 105 3.56 -11.96 8.51
C GLY A 105 4.86 -12.62 8.99
N GLU A 106 5.88 -11.84 9.40
CA GLU A 106 7.09 -12.37 10.04
C GLU A 106 6.82 -12.93 11.45
N SER A 107 5.72 -12.49 12.11
CA SER A 107 5.39 -12.83 13.49
C SER A 107 4.01 -13.42 13.69
N VAL A 108 3.12 -13.27 12.73
CA VAL A 108 1.72 -13.73 12.76
C VAL A 108 1.46 -14.60 11.54
N GLU A 109 0.91 -15.79 11.78
CA GLU A 109 0.46 -16.68 10.70
C GLU A 109 -0.93 -16.25 10.24
N PHE A 110 -1.02 -15.79 9.00
CA PHE A 110 -2.31 -15.47 8.37
C PHE A 110 -2.94 -16.72 7.77
N PRO A 111 -4.28 -16.83 7.74
CA PRO A 111 -4.95 -17.91 7.03
C PRO A 111 -4.55 -17.95 5.56
N ASP A 112 -4.41 -19.15 5.02
CA ASP A 112 -4.11 -19.35 3.61
C ASP A 112 -5.23 -18.83 2.71
N MET A 113 -4.85 -18.24 1.56
CA MET A 113 -5.80 -17.81 0.54
C MET A 113 -6.53 -19.02 -0.05
N SER A 114 -7.81 -19.15 0.29
CA SER A 114 -8.65 -20.26 -0.17
C SER A 114 -9.40 -19.98 -1.46
N PHE A 115 -9.46 -18.73 -1.92
CA PHE A 115 -10.16 -18.37 -3.15
C PHE A 115 -9.38 -18.80 -4.39
N ARG A 116 -10.08 -19.38 -5.37
CA ARG A 116 -9.52 -19.77 -6.66
C ARG A 116 -9.77 -18.67 -7.68
N MET A 117 -8.78 -18.40 -8.50
CA MET A 117 -8.99 -17.61 -9.71
C MET A 117 -9.73 -18.46 -10.73
N ILE A 118 -10.79 -17.89 -11.31
CA ILE A 118 -11.58 -18.51 -12.38
C ILE A 118 -11.58 -17.52 -13.53
N ASP A 119 -11.14 -17.97 -14.70
CA ASP A 119 -11.17 -17.17 -15.92
C ASP A 119 -12.56 -17.21 -16.53
N LEU A 120 -13.15 -16.05 -16.78
CA LEU A 120 -14.46 -15.93 -17.42
C LEU A 120 -14.40 -16.28 -18.92
N GLU A 121 -13.21 -16.21 -19.54
CA GLU A 121 -13.01 -16.61 -20.94
C GLU A 121 -13.20 -18.11 -21.16
N ASP A 122 -13.12 -18.92 -20.09
CA ASP A 122 -13.44 -20.35 -20.11
C ASP A 122 -14.94 -20.66 -20.18
N GLY A 123 -15.79 -19.66 -20.47
CA GLY A 123 -17.23 -19.81 -20.65
C GLY A 123 -18.05 -19.71 -19.36
N TYR A 124 -17.44 -19.26 -18.27
CA TYR A 124 -18.15 -19.01 -17.02
C TYR A 124 -18.80 -17.62 -17.03
N THR A 125 -20.00 -17.52 -16.47
CA THR A 125 -20.63 -16.23 -16.17
C THR A 125 -20.31 -15.81 -14.73
N PRO A 126 -20.34 -14.49 -14.40
CA PRO A 126 -20.17 -14.02 -13.03
C PRO A 126 -21.12 -14.70 -12.04
N GLU A 127 -22.37 -14.96 -12.44
CA GLU A 127 -23.40 -15.63 -11.64
C GLU A 127 -23.00 -17.08 -11.33
N THR A 128 -22.50 -17.81 -12.35
CA THR A 128 -22.04 -19.19 -12.19
C THR A 128 -20.84 -19.24 -11.25
N VAL A 129 -19.87 -18.32 -11.41
CA VAL A 129 -18.71 -18.23 -10.54
C VAL A 129 -19.14 -17.91 -9.10
N ALA A 130 -20.08 -16.99 -8.90
CA ALA A 130 -20.61 -16.67 -7.58
C ALA A 130 -21.26 -17.89 -6.90
N GLN A 131 -22.02 -18.70 -7.65
CA GLN A 131 -22.62 -19.94 -7.13
C GLN A 131 -21.56 -20.98 -6.76
N TYR A 132 -20.53 -21.17 -7.57
CA TYR A 132 -19.41 -22.05 -7.26
C TYR A 132 -18.66 -21.59 -6.02
N THR A 133 -18.41 -20.30 -5.92
CA THR A 133 -17.73 -19.71 -4.75
C THR A 133 -18.54 -19.93 -3.48
N ARG A 134 -19.85 -19.69 -3.50
CA ARG A 134 -20.73 -19.97 -2.35
C ARG A 134 -20.68 -21.43 -1.95
N LYS A 135 -20.79 -22.36 -2.90
CA LYS A 135 -20.70 -23.80 -2.64
C LYS A 135 -19.34 -24.19 -2.08
N TYR A 136 -18.27 -23.66 -2.64
CA TYR A 136 -16.89 -23.91 -2.19
C TYR A 136 -16.69 -23.47 -0.73
N LEU A 137 -17.23 -22.30 -0.35
CA LEU A 137 -17.18 -21.74 1.00
C LEU A 137 -18.19 -22.40 1.96
N GLY A 138 -18.91 -23.42 1.51
CA GLY A 138 -19.92 -24.10 2.34
C GLY A 138 -21.15 -23.25 2.66
N LEU A 139 -21.40 -22.21 1.89
CA LEU A 139 -22.54 -21.31 2.07
C LEU A 139 -23.79 -21.90 1.44
N LYS A 140 -24.92 -21.78 2.15
CA LYS A 140 -26.26 -22.08 1.63
C LYS A 140 -26.82 -20.86 0.90
N ASP A 141 -28.10 -20.93 0.45
CA ASP A 141 -28.78 -19.82 -0.24
C ASP A 141 -29.14 -18.65 0.69
N GLU A 142 -28.86 -18.79 1.99
CA GLU A 142 -29.09 -17.74 2.98
C GLU A 142 -28.09 -16.57 2.83
N PRO A 143 -28.46 -15.35 3.23
CA PRO A 143 -27.56 -14.22 3.27
C PRO A 143 -26.36 -14.50 4.19
N VAL A 144 -25.17 -14.02 3.78
CA VAL A 144 -23.96 -14.12 4.62
C VAL A 144 -24.11 -13.21 5.82
N ARG A 145 -24.10 -13.78 7.04
CA ARG A 145 -24.30 -13.01 8.29
C ARG A 145 -23.17 -12.03 8.58
N ASN A 146 -21.94 -12.46 8.33
CA ASN A 146 -20.73 -11.66 8.54
C ASN A 146 -19.74 -11.90 7.40
N ILE A 147 -19.73 -10.97 6.44
CA ILE A 147 -18.87 -11.06 5.27
C ILE A 147 -17.39 -10.88 5.62
N PHE A 148 -17.06 -9.99 6.58
CA PHE A 148 -15.69 -9.76 7.01
C PHE A 148 -15.07 -11.06 7.56
N SER A 149 -15.70 -11.66 8.55
CA SER A 149 -15.22 -12.93 9.14
C SER A 149 -15.14 -14.06 8.11
N LEU A 150 -16.02 -14.08 7.10
CA LEU A 150 -15.97 -15.06 6.04
C LEU A 150 -14.72 -14.88 5.19
N LEU A 151 -14.46 -13.65 4.75
CA LEU A 151 -13.33 -13.32 3.89
C LEU A 151 -12.00 -13.51 4.63
N GLU A 152 -11.91 -13.03 5.87
CA GLU A 152 -10.68 -13.15 6.68
C GLU A 152 -10.29 -14.61 6.96
N ARG A 153 -11.26 -15.48 7.29
CA ARG A 153 -10.98 -16.92 7.48
C ARG A 153 -10.49 -17.63 6.21
N ASN A 154 -10.74 -17.04 5.07
CA ASN A 154 -10.32 -17.56 3.76
C ASN A 154 -9.13 -16.78 3.17
N GLY A 155 -8.34 -16.11 4.02
CA GLY A 155 -7.05 -15.52 3.65
C GLY A 155 -7.13 -14.13 3.02
N ILE A 156 -8.28 -13.44 3.08
CA ILE A 156 -8.38 -12.04 2.66
C ILE A 156 -8.14 -11.14 3.85
N ILE A 157 -7.14 -10.28 3.76
CA ILE A 157 -6.87 -9.26 4.77
C ILE A 157 -7.71 -8.03 4.46
N ILE A 158 -8.57 -7.63 5.40
CA ILE A 158 -9.44 -6.48 5.25
C ILE A 158 -8.93 -5.38 6.17
N ILE A 159 -8.64 -4.21 5.60
CA ILE A 159 -8.16 -3.05 6.34
C ILE A 159 -9.12 -1.89 6.07
N GLU A 160 -9.69 -1.36 7.14
CA GLU A 160 -10.49 -0.15 7.08
C GLU A 160 -9.58 1.07 7.22
N LEU A 161 -9.68 1.99 6.28
CA LEU A 161 -8.90 3.21 6.25
C LEU A 161 -9.83 4.40 6.25
N ASP A 162 -9.59 5.29 7.18
CA ASP A 162 -10.27 6.59 7.23
C ASP A 162 -9.50 7.57 6.32
N TYR A 163 -9.97 7.69 5.09
CA TYR A 163 -9.49 8.74 4.21
C TYR A 163 -10.43 9.94 4.34
N ASP A 164 -9.89 11.14 4.53
CA ASP A 164 -10.62 12.43 4.47
C ASP A 164 -11.24 12.72 3.08
N VAL A 165 -11.38 11.70 2.26
CA VAL A 165 -11.98 11.75 0.93
C VAL A 165 -13.26 10.93 1.00
N ASP A 166 -14.42 11.60 0.92
CA ASP A 166 -15.73 10.96 0.87
C ASP A 166 -15.73 9.72 -0.05
N PRO A 167 -15.78 8.50 0.48
CA PRO A 167 -15.82 7.31 -0.34
C PRO A 167 -17.22 7.17 -0.91
N VAL A 168 -17.47 7.72 -2.09
CA VAL A 168 -18.71 7.45 -2.79
C VAL A 168 -18.66 6.05 -3.34
N SER A 169 -19.13 5.09 -2.57
CA SER A 169 -19.43 3.75 -3.07
C SER A 169 -20.82 3.72 -3.67
N TYR A 170 -20.93 3.72 -4.96
CA TYR A 170 -22.18 3.34 -5.63
C TYR A 170 -21.96 2.07 -6.43
N THR A 171 -22.74 1.06 -6.08
CA THR A 171 -23.05 -0.08 -6.92
C THR A 171 -24.26 0.30 -7.76
N HIS A 172 -24.10 0.24 -9.05
CA HIS A 172 -25.21 0.02 -9.97
C HIS A 172 -24.94 -1.26 -10.72
#